data_ff38654e6279db0022ebf157a2267ab9
#
_entry.id   ff38654e6279db0022ebf157a2267ab9
#
_cell.length_a   1.000
_cell.length_b   1.000
_cell.length_c   1.000
_cell.angle_alpha   90.00
_cell.angle_beta   90.00
_cell.angle_gamma   90.00
#
_symmetry.space_group_name_H-M   'P 1'
#
loop_
_entity.id
_entity.type
_entity.pdbx_description
1 polymer ?
#
loop_
_entity_poly.entity_id
_entity_poly.type
_entity_poly.pdbx_seq_one_letter_code
_entity_poly.pdbx_strand_id
1 'polypeptide(L)'
;HGRPRAEVLADLPQLRVLIQIADDSGNELLPGAVDYESIVAAGPAEAPPVEPSPDDLYVLYTGGTTGMPKGVLWRQHDIFMTSFGGRSLYTGELATSYDDITTRCAEAPETRLMVLPPLMHGAAQWAVFTAMNTGQTVVFSPITSHLDVDDVVSTIEREKVLAVTVV
;
A
#
# COMPACT_ATOMS: atom_id res chain seq x y z
N HIS A 1 -17.78 -1.70 -19.51
CA HIS A 1 -16.97 -2.58 -20.36
C HIS A 1 -15.84 -1.72 -20.95
N GLY A 2 -14.61 -1.89 -20.43
CA GLY A 2 -13.44 -1.18 -20.93
C GLY A 2 -13.01 -1.68 -22.31
N ARG A 3 -12.36 -0.83 -23.09
CA ARG A 3 -11.71 -1.21 -24.36
C ARG A 3 -10.72 -2.35 -24.09
N PRO A 4 -10.57 -3.32 -25.01
CA PRO A 4 -9.53 -4.34 -24.89
C PRO A 4 -8.15 -3.69 -24.71
N ARG A 5 -7.35 -4.20 -23.79
CA ARG A 5 -6.03 -3.60 -23.46
C ARG A 5 -5.13 -3.43 -24.69
N ALA A 6 -5.17 -4.37 -25.64
CA ALA A 6 -4.41 -4.27 -26.88
C ALA A 6 -4.76 -3.03 -27.74
N GLU A 7 -6.02 -2.59 -27.70
CA GLU A 7 -6.45 -1.36 -28.41
C GLU A 7 -5.94 -0.08 -27.73
N VAL A 8 -5.82 -0.11 -26.39
CA VAL A 8 -5.30 1.03 -25.63
C VAL A 8 -3.82 1.25 -25.87
N LEU A 9 -3.03 0.20 -26.12
CA LEU A 9 -1.59 0.30 -26.36
C LEU A 9 -1.27 1.11 -27.63
N ALA A 10 -2.12 1.02 -28.65
CA ALA A 10 -1.95 1.78 -29.88
C ALA A 10 -2.08 3.30 -29.66
N ASP A 11 -2.81 3.70 -28.63
CA ASP A 11 -3.02 5.11 -28.26
C ASP A 11 -1.90 5.65 -27.35
N LEU A 12 -0.94 4.81 -26.96
CA LEU A 12 0.14 5.16 -26.04
C LEU A 12 1.54 5.07 -26.67
N PRO A 13 1.87 5.91 -27.68
CA PRO A 13 3.12 5.79 -28.42
C PRO A 13 4.39 6.04 -27.60
N GLN A 14 4.26 6.59 -26.39
CA GLN A 14 5.39 6.85 -25.48
C GLN A 14 5.59 5.74 -24.45
N LEU A 15 4.72 4.72 -24.42
CA LEU A 15 4.86 3.58 -23.52
C LEU A 15 6.09 2.77 -23.93
N ARG A 16 7.09 2.70 -23.05
CA ARG A 16 8.36 2.01 -23.32
C ARG A 16 8.38 0.58 -22.76
N VAL A 17 7.70 0.39 -21.66
CA VAL A 17 7.67 -0.89 -20.94
C VAL A 17 6.24 -1.18 -20.51
N LEU A 18 5.77 -2.38 -20.80
CA LEU A 18 4.51 -2.92 -20.30
C LEU A 18 4.83 -4.06 -19.37
N ILE A 19 4.45 -3.95 -18.12
CA ILE A 19 4.63 -5.00 -17.11
C ILE A 19 3.27 -5.59 -16.81
N GLN A 20 3.19 -6.92 -16.85
CA GLN A 20 1.98 -7.65 -16.47
C GLN A 20 2.25 -8.50 -15.24
N ILE A 21 1.38 -8.37 -14.26
CA ILE A 21 1.35 -9.22 -13.08
C ILE A 21 0.45 -10.40 -13.40
N ALA A 22 0.96 -11.62 -13.22
CA ALA A 22 0.14 -12.81 -13.33
C ALA A 22 -0.91 -12.81 -12.21
N ASP A 23 -2.15 -13.06 -12.59
CA ASP A 23 -3.28 -13.21 -11.70
C ASP A 23 -4.00 -14.52 -11.97
N ASP A 24 -4.99 -14.86 -11.15
CA ASP A 24 -5.76 -16.11 -11.30
C ASP A 24 -6.76 -16.07 -12.46
N SER A 25 -6.73 -15.06 -13.33
CA SER A 25 -7.65 -14.91 -14.47
C SER A 25 -7.40 -15.91 -15.60
N GLY A 26 -6.22 -16.55 -15.62
CA GLY A 26 -5.81 -17.45 -16.70
C GLY A 26 -5.49 -16.73 -18.02
N ASN A 27 -5.39 -15.40 -18.02
CA ASN A 27 -5.03 -14.64 -19.21
C ASN A 27 -3.55 -14.86 -19.56
N GLU A 28 -3.28 -15.05 -20.84
CA GLU A 28 -1.91 -15.09 -21.35
C GLU A 28 -1.23 -13.70 -21.25
N LEU A 29 0.10 -13.72 -21.26
CA LEU A 29 0.89 -12.50 -21.31
C LEU A 29 0.56 -11.71 -22.59
N LEU A 30 0.29 -10.42 -22.45
CA LEU A 30 0.02 -9.56 -23.59
C LEU A 30 1.25 -9.45 -24.50
N PRO A 31 1.07 -9.38 -25.81
CA PRO A 31 2.18 -9.19 -26.74
C PRO A 31 3.02 -7.94 -26.36
N GLY A 32 4.32 -8.14 -26.18
CA GLY A 32 5.25 -7.09 -25.76
C GLY A 32 5.25 -6.75 -24.27
N ALA A 33 4.45 -7.43 -23.46
CA ALA A 33 4.54 -7.32 -22.02
C ALA A 33 5.67 -8.19 -21.46
N VAL A 34 6.23 -7.74 -20.34
CA VAL A 34 7.19 -8.49 -19.54
C VAL A 34 6.49 -8.94 -18.27
N ASP A 35 6.72 -10.19 -17.87
CA ASP A 35 6.18 -10.71 -16.63
C ASP A 35 6.84 -10.06 -15.42
N TYR A 36 6.02 -9.66 -14.45
CA TYR A 36 6.46 -8.94 -13.23
C TYR A 36 7.46 -9.77 -12.43
N GLU A 37 7.19 -11.06 -12.19
CA GLU A 37 8.06 -11.91 -11.37
C GLU A 37 9.43 -12.13 -12.04
N SER A 38 9.44 -12.19 -13.37
CA SER A 38 10.71 -12.31 -14.12
C SER A 38 11.57 -11.06 -13.99
N ILE A 39 10.96 -9.86 -13.91
CA ILE A 39 11.67 -8.60 -13.67
C ILE A 39 12.22 -8.56 -12.24
N VAL A 40 11.41 -8.95 -11.27
CA VAL A 40 11.83 -9.00 -9.86
C VAL A 40 13.01 -9.96 -9.68
N ALA A 41 12.94 -11.14 -10.28
CA ALA A 41 14.01 -12.14 -10.20
C ALA A 41 15.31 -11.71 -10.90
N ALA A 42 15.21 -10.93 -11.97
CA ALA A 42 16.38 -10.43 -12.73
C ALA A 42 16.91 -9.08 -12.24
N GLY A 43 16.15 -8.39 -11.39
CA GLY A 43 16.50 -7.08 -10.87
C GLY A 43 17.69 -7.11 -9.92
N PRO A 44 18.43 -6.00 -9.80
CA PRO A 44 19.49 -5.89 -8.81
C PRO A 44 18.87 -5.93 -7.39
N ALA A 45 19.59 -6.58 -6.46
CA ALA A 45 19.18 -6.60 -5.06
C ALA A 45 19.37 -5.25 -4.35
N GLU A 46 20.09 -4.33 -4.98
CA GLU A 46 20.38 -3.00 -4.44
C GLU A 46 19.27 -2.02 -4.78
N ALA A 47 18.95 -1.15 -3.83
CA ALA A 47 18.03 -0.05 -4.07
C ALA A 47 18.58 0.88 -5.17
N PRO A 48 17.71 1.46 -6.02
CA PRO A 48 18.17 2.43 -7.01
C PRO A 48 18.84 3.62 -6.30
N PRO A 49 19.87 4.23 -6.91
CA PRO A 49 20.59 5.38 -6.33
C PRO A 49 19.74 6.65 -6.44
N VAL A 50 18.67 6.69 -5.66
CA VAL A 50 17.79 7.85 -5.54
C VAL A 50 18.00 8.46 -4.17
N GLU A 51 18.30 9.76 -4.14
CA GLU A 51 18.32 10.54 -2.91
C GLU A 51 16.89 10.95 -2.57
N PRO A 52 16.26 10.35 -1.54
CA PRO A 52 14.90 10.70 -1.17
C PRO A 52 14.85 12.10 -0.57
N SER A 53 13.83 12.86 -0.92
CA SER A 53 13.58 14.21 -0.42
C SER A 53 12.31 14.26 0.44
N PRO A 54 12.29 15.03 1.54
CA PRO A 54 11.08 15.29 2.28
C PRO A 54 10.00 15.98 1.44
N ASP A 55 10.39 16.60 0.33
CA ASP A 55 9.51 17.29 -0.63
C ASP A 55 9.00 16.39 -1.76
N ASP A 56 9.47 15.15 -1.87
CA ASP A 56 8.92 14.18 -2.80
C ASP A 56 7.43 13.98 -2.55
N LEU A 57 6.70 13.67 -3.63
CA LEU A 57 5.24 13.60 -3.55
C LEU A 57 4.73 12.17 -3.43
N TYR A 58 3.89 11.96 -2.43
CA TYR A 58 2.95 10.87 -2.37
C TYR A 58 1.64 11.30 -3.02
N VAL A 59 1.24 10.61 -4.08
CA VAL A 59 0.04 10.94 -4.84
C VAL A 59 -1.02 9.88 -4.63
N LEU A 60 -2.11 10.24 -3.96
CA LEU A 60 -3.24 9.35 -3.72
C LEU A 60 -4.43 9.76 -4.60
N TYR A 61 -4.88 8.85 -5.46
CA TYR A 61 -6.09 9.08 -6.25
C TYR A 61 -7.34 8.75 -5.44
N THR A 62 -8.27 9.68 -5.40
CA THR A 62 -9.58 9.49 -4.79
C THR A 62 -10.59 9.11 -5.85
N GLY A 63 -11.43 8.09 -5.58
CA GLY A 63 -12.61 7.80 -6.39
C GLY A 63 -13.60 8.97 -6.26
N GLY A 64 -13.76 9.73 -7.33
CA GLY A 64 -14.72 10.84 -7.35
C GLY A 64 -16.16 10.32 -7.45
N THR A 65 -17.05 10.79 -6.58
CA THR A 65 -18.50 10.54 -6.70
C THR A 65 -19.13 11.30 -7.90
N THR A 66 -18.39 12.24 -8.49
CA THR A 66 -18.92 13.19 -9.48
C THR A 66 -18.03 13.38 -10.71
N GLY A 67 -17.10 12.47 -11.02
CA GLY A 67 -16.24 12.65 -12.20
C GLY A 67 -14.97 11.80 -12.19
N MET A 68 -13.96 12.24 -12.95
CA MET A 68 -12.65 11.57 -13.01
C MET A 68 -11.96 11.57 -11.66
N PRO A 69 -11.25 10.47 -11.31
CA PRO A 69 -10.44 10.42 -10.10
C PRO A 69 -9.45 11.60 -10.02
N LYS A 70 -9.29 12.15 -8.82
CA LYS A 70 -8.38 13.27 -8.56
C LYS A 70 -7.20 12.79 -7.74
N GLY A 71 -5.98 13.17 -8.14
CA GLY A 71 -4.77 12.94 -7.36
C GLY A 71 -4.64 13.98 -6.24
N VAL A 72 -4.63 13.52 -5.01
CA VAL A 72 -4.30 14.35 -3.84
C VAL A 72 -2.79 14.28 -3.63
N LEU A 73 -2.14 15.43 -3.58
CA LEU A 73 -0.70 15.56 -3.47
C LEU A 73 -0.33 15.79 -2.00
N TRP A 74 0.52 14.92 -1.47
CA TRP A 74 1.10 15.05 -0.15
C TRP A 74 2.62 15.10 -0.27
N ARG A 75 3.28 16.02 0.42
CA ARG A 75 4.73 15.90 0.62
C ARG A 75 5.01 14.67 1.49
N GLN A 76 6.06 13.94 1.18
CA GLN A 76 6.47 12.74 1.94
C GLN A 76 6.62 13.03 3.42
N HIS A 77 7.26 14.16 3.77
CA HIS A 77 7.40 14.59 5.16
C HIS A 77 6.05 14.76 5.85
N ASP A 78 5.12 15.47 5.20
CA ASP A 78 3.85 15.84 5.82
C ASP A 78 2.96 14.61 6.05
N ILE A 79 2.84 13.73 5.06
CA ILE A 79 2.05 12.51 5.20
C ILE A 79 2.68 11.55 6.21
N PHE A 80 4.02 11.47 6.26
CA PHE A 80 4.72 10.66 7.24
C PHE A 80 4.42 11.13 8.67
N MET A 81 4.58 12.43 8.93
CA MET A 81 4.38 13.02 10.25
C MET A 81 2.91 13.00 10.70
N THR A 82 1.95 12.97 9.78
CA THR A 82 0.52 13.00 10.15
C THR A 82 -0.12 11.62 10.17
N SER A 83 0.25 10.72 9.25
CA SER A 83 -0.54 9.52 8.98
C SER A 83 0.26 8.24 8.72
N PHE A 84 1.60 8.30 8.67
CA PHE A 84 2.42 7.12 8.43
C PHE A 84 3.28 6.70 9.63
N GLY A 85 2.97 7.19 10.82
CA GLY A 85 3.65 6.79 12.06
C GLY A 85 4.77 7.72 12.52
N GLY A 86 5.01 8.85 11.84
CA GLY A 86 5.97 9.87 12.29
C GLY A 86 5.55 10.57 13.59
N ARG A 87 4.27 10.43 13.98
CA ARG A 87 3.75 10.82 15.29
C ARG A 87 3.44 9.57 16.11
N SER A 88 3.94 9.52 17.33
CA SER A 88 3.62 8.44 18.27
C SER A 88 2.12 8.38 18.55
N LEU A 89 1.52 7.20 18.40
CA LEU A 89 0.12 6.97 18.75
C LEU A 89 -0.13 6.99 20.27
N TYR A 90 0.93 6.78 21.06
CA TYR A 90 0.85 6.70 22.52
C TYR A 90 1.14 8.03 23.22
N THR A 91 2.17 8.75 22.77
CA THR A 91 2.58 10.02 23.42
C THR A 91 2.19 11.26 22.63
N GLY A 92 1.86 11.10 21.33
CA GLY A 92 1.59 12.22 20.44
C GLY A 92 2.84 12.99 19.99
N GLU A 93 4.03 12.57 20.41
CA GLU A 93 5.29 13.20 20.04
C GLU A 93 5.71 12.87 18.61
N LEU A 94 6.32 13.84 17.94
CA LEU A 94 6.88 13.67 16.61
C LEU A 94 8.21 12.91 16.67
N ALA A 95 8.45 12.09 15.66
CA ALA A 95 9.76 11.45 15.47
C ALA A 95 10.80 12.50 15.12
N THR A 96 11.99 12.34 15.70
CA THR A 96 13.13 13.27 15.53
C THR A 96 14.22 12.70 14.63
N SER A 97 14.24 11.38 14.44
CA SER A 97 15.21 10.66 13.61
C SER A 97 14.72 9.27 13.24
N TYR A 98 15.40 8.58 12.33
CA TYR A 98 15.14 7.16 12.04
C TYR A 98 15.44 6.26 13.25
N ASP A 99 16.46 6.58 14.03
CA ASP A 99 16.81 5.83 15.25
C ASP A 99 15.70 5.94 16.30
N ASP A 100 15.07 7.11 16.43
CA ASP A 100 13.90 7.31 17.29
C ASP A 100 12.74 6.41 16.86
N ILE A 101 12.44 6.34 15.56
CA ILE A 101 11.40 5.45 15.02
C ILE A 101 11.75 3.98 15.32
N THR A 102 12.97 3.57 15.07
CA THR A 102 13.44 2.20 15.31
C THR A 102 13.31 1.83 16.78
N THR A 103 13.69 2.74 17.68
CA THR A 103 13.57 2.56 19.13
C THR A 103 12.11 2.42 19.53
N ARG A 104 11.24 3.33 19.06
CA ARG A 104 9.79 3.27 19.34
C ARG A 104 9.14 1.99 18.84
N CYS A 105 9.55 1.51 17.66
CA CYS A 105 9.06 0.24 17.12
C CYS A 105 9.50 -0.96 17.99
N ALA A 106 10.74 -0.95 18.45
CA ALA A 106 11.27 -2.02 19.30
C ALA A 106 10.63 -2.06 20.70
N GLU A 107 10.23 -0.92 21.22
CA GLU A 107 9.60 -0.76 22.54
C GLU A 107 8.07 -0.81 22.48
N ALA A 108 7.48 -0.79 21.28
CA ALA A 108 6.04 -0.83 21.12
C ALA A 108 5.44 -2.15 21.67
N PRO A 109 4.28 -2.09 22.35
CA PRO A 109 3.59 -3.30 22.72
C PRO A 109 3.18 -4.09 21.48
N GLU A 110 3.25 -5.43 21.54
CA GLU A 110 2.77 -6.26 20.45
C GLU A 110 1.28 -6.03 20.24
N THR A 111 0.95 -5.38 19.14
CA THR A 111 -0.43 -5.09 18.74
C THR A 111 -0.66 -5.54 17.31
N ARG A 112 -1.89 -5.91 16.99
CA ARG A 112 -2.28 -6.39 15.66
C ARG A 112 -3.43 -5.56 15.14
N LEU A 113 -3.23 -5.02 13.95
CA LEU A 113 -4.19 -4.20 13.22
C LEU A 113 -4.67 -4.97 11.99
N MET A 114 -5.98 -5.17 11.87
CA MET A 114 -6.58 -5.75 10.67
C MET A 114 -6.96 -4.65 9.68
N VAL A 115 -6.61 -4.86 8.42
CA VAL A 115 -6.90 -3.93 7.33
C VAL A 115 -7.87 -4.60 6.36
N LEU A 116 -9.12 -4.12 6.35
CA LEU A 116 -10.17 -4.65 5.48
C LEU A 116 -10.27 -3.95 4.11
N PRO A 117 -10.07 -2.63 4.01
CA PRO A 117 -10.14 -1.99 2.71
C PRO A 117 -9.01 -2.45 1.79
N PRO A 118 -9.25 -2.54 0.47
CA PRO A 118 -8.18 -2.80 -0.49
C PRO A 118 -7.06 -1.76 -0.43
N LEU A 119 -5.81 -2.18 -0.61
CA LEU A 119 -4.62 -1.30 -0.56
C LEU A 119 -4.59 -0.21 -1.63
N MET A 120 -5.48 -0.24 -2.62
CA MET A 120 -5.68 0.87 -3.55
C MET A 120 -6.34 2.09 -2.88
N HIS A 121 -6.94 1.94 -1.71
CA HIS A 121 -7.57 3.03 -0.95
C HIS A 121 -6.61 3.61 0.09
N GLY A 122 -6.66 4.94 0.25
CA GLY A 122 -5.81 5.66 1.19
C GLY A 122 -5.94 5.18 2.63
N ALA A 123 -7.15 4.88 3.09
CA ALA A 123 -7.37 4.38 4.45
C ALA A 123 -6.57 3.10 4.75
N ALA A 124 -6.54 2.15 3.79
CA ALA A 124 -5.75 0.94 3.93
C ALA A 124 -4.25 1.22 3.92
N GLN A 125 -3.77 2.05 2.97
CA GLN A 125 -2.36 2.41 2.88
C GLN A 125 -1.89 3.12 4.16
N TRP A 126 -2.66 4.08 4.67
CA TRP A 126 -2.30 4.81 5.88
C TRP A 126 -2.25 3.90 7.10
N ALA A 127 -3.22 2.98 7.23
CA ALA A 127 -3.23 2.00 8.30
C ALA A 127 -2.02 1.07 8.26
N VAL A 128 -1.66 0.56 7.08
CA VAL A 128 -0.50 -0.31 6.89
C VAL A 128 0.80 0.43 7.20
N PHE A 129 1.01 1.61 6.62
CA PHE A 129 2.23 2.38 6.86
C PHE A 129 2.36 2.81 8.34
N THR A 130 1.24 3.21 8.96
CA THR A 130 1.26 3.51 10.39
C THR A 130 1.66 2.29 11.21
N ALA A 131 1.04 1.14 10.96
CA ALA A 131 1.35 -0.10 11.69
C ALA A 131 2.82 -0.49 11.52
N MET A 132 3.35 -0.45 10.29
CA MET A 132 4.76 -0.78 10.03
C MET A 132 5.73 0.17 10.73
N ASN A 133 5.47 1.48 10.70
CA ASN A 133 6.35 2.48 11.31
C ASN A 133 6.14 2.68 12.81
N THR A 134 5.21 1.95 13.41
CA THR A 134 4.97 1.95 14.88
C THR A 134 5.14 0.58 15.52
N GLY A 135 5.73 -0.39 14.81
CA GLY A 135 6.06 -1.71 15.33
C GLY A 135 4.86 -2.65 15.51
N GLN A 136 3.76 -2.40 14.79
CA GLN A 136 2.56 -3.24 14.88
C GLN A 136 2.53 -4.30 13.78
N THR A 137 1.82 -5.40 14.03
CA THR A 137 1.56 -6.44 13.05
C THR A 137 0.33 -6.10 12.22
N VAL A 138 0.46 -6.16 10.89
CA VAL A 138 -0.68 -6.02 9.97
C VAL A 138 -1.28 -7.39 9.69
N VAL A 139 -2.60 -7.48 9.81
CA VAL A 139 -3.38 -8.70 9.53
C VAL A 139 -4.31 -8.42 8.34
N PHE A 140 -4.30 -9.30 7.36
CA PHE A 140 -5.25 -9.28 6.25
C PHE A 140 -6.20 -10.48 6.34
N SER A 141 -7.44 -10.29 5.85
CA SER A 141 -8.35 -11.42 5.64
C SER A 141 -7.79 -12.34 4.56
N PRO A 142 -7.85 -13.67 4.74
CA PRO A 142 -7.51 -14.62 3.69
C PRO A 142 -8.47 -14.57 2.50
N ILE A 143 -9.71 -14.12 2.70
CA ILE A 143 -10.71 -13.96 1.65
C ILE A 143 -10.64 -12.52 1.12
N THR A 144 -10.14 -12.36 -0.11
CA THR A 144 -9.92 -11.05 -0.74
C THR A 144 -10.93 -10.71 -1.84
N SER A 145 -11.73 -11.67 -2.28
CA SER A 145 -12.69 -11.48 -3.39
C SER A 145 -13.99 -10.77 -2.97
N HIS A 146 -14.36 -10.87 -1.70
CA HIS A 146 -15.54 -10.22 -1.10
C HIS A 146 -15.36 -10.10 0.41
N LEU A 147 -16.20 -9.30 1.06
CA LEU A 147 -16.24 -9.23 2.51
C LEU A 147 -17.04 -10.42 3.05
N ASP A 148 -16.36 -11.29 3.79
CA ASP A 148 -16.97 -12.41 4.52
C ASP A 148 -16.88 -12.10 6.02
N VAL A 149 -18.03 -11.91 6.65
CA VAL A 149 -18.11 -11.50 8.05
C VAL A 149 -17.62 -12.59 9.00
N ASP A 150 -17.94 -13.85 8.70
CA ASP A 150 -17.54 -14.98 9.55
C ASP A 150 -16.02 -15.19 9.48
N ASP A 151 -15.43 -15.02 8.29
CA ASP A 151 -13.97 -15.03 8.13
C ASP A 151 -13.30 -13.87 8.90
N VAL A 152 -13.84 -12.67 8.79
CA VAL A 152 -13.34 -11.50 9.51
C VAL A 152 -13.35 -11.74 11.02
N VAL A 153 -14.50 -12.18 11.56
CA VAL A 153 -14.66 -12.44 13.01
C VAL A 153 -13.70 -13.54 13.46
N SER A 154 -13.63 -14.65 12.73
CA SER A 154 -12.74 -15.76 13.07
C SER A 154 -11.27 -15.36 13.00
N THR A 155 -10.91 -14.50 12.05
CA THR A 155 -9.55 -13.96 11.95
C THR A 155 -9.23 -13.01 13.09
N ILE A 156 -10.16 -12.14 13.50
CA ILE A 156 -9.99 -11.27 14.67
C ILE A 156 -9.71 -12.11 15.93
N GLU A 157 -10.48 -13.15 16.15
CA GLU A 157 -10.32 -14.04 17.31
C GLU A 157 -9.00 -14.81 17.25
N ARG A 158 -8.70 -15.45 16.13
CA ARG A 158 -7.50 -16.26 15.93
C ARG A 158 -6.22 -15.44 16.09
N GLU A 159 -6.18 -14.27 15.44
CA GLU A 159 -5.01 -13.40 15.41
C GLU A 159 -4.97 -12.41 16.58
N LYS A 160 -5.98 -12.41 17.46
CA LYS A 160 -6.09 -11.46 18.59
C LYS A 160 -5.94 -10.00 18.13
N VAL A 161 -6.68 -9.66 17.10
CA VAL A 161 -6.66 -8.30 16.51
C VAL A 161 -7.19 -7.29 17.53
N LEU A 162 -6.44 -6.21 17.73
CA LEU A 162 -6.81 -5.13 18.65
C LEU A 162 -7.67 -4.06 17.98
N ALA A 163 -7.39 -3.77 16.71
CA ALA A 163 -8.09 -2.73 15.96
C ALA A 163 -8.34 -3.18 14.52
N VAL A 164 -9.40 -2.67 13.92
CA VAL A 164 -9.79 -2.95 12.54
C VAL A 164 -9.99 -1.64 11.79
N THR A 165 -9.31 -1.49 10.64
CA THR A 165 -9.59 -0.39 9.72
C THR A 165 -10.70 -0.79 8.77
N VAL A 166 -11.74 0.04 8.69
CA VAL A 166 -12.90 -0.10 7.80
C VAL A 166 -13.09 1.17 6.97
N VAL A 167 -13.83 1.09 5.86
CA VAL A 167 -14.24 2.25 5.03
C VAL A 167 -15.75 2.23 4.88
#